data_fdefb8ec8790f35cb15a7f9c976c1d13
#
_entry.id   fdefb8ec8790f35cb15a7f9c976c1d13
#
_cell.length_a   1.000
_cell.length_b   1.000
_cell.length_c   1.000
_cell.angle_alpha   90.00
_cell.angle_beta   90.00
_cell.angle_gamma   90.00
#
_symmetry.space_group_name_H-M   'P 1'
#
loop_
_entity.id
_entity.type
_entity.pdbx_description
1 polymer ?
#
loop_
_entity_poly.entity_id
_entity_poly.type
_entity_poly.pdbx_seq_one_letter_code
_entity_poly.pdbx_strand_id
1 'polypeptide(L)'
;METSETLIEVKNVCQEFHLTKGLLQSLRFEKGKLVKEDKVVHAVNDVSFEIKKGEVFSLVGESGCGKSTTARTVIRLLEPTSGQVLYKGKDISHLGPNELLPYRKSMQMIFQDPYASLNPRQRVADIIMEPLLFHGIAKTKEEARERCMSILARVGLRPEQAGRYPHQFSGGQRQRIGIARALAVNPEFIIADEPVSALDVSIQAQILNLLMDLKDEFNFSYLFIAHDLSVVRHISDRLGVMYLGSIVEMGDKHTLFTNPVHPYTKVLFAAVPTVGEKPLVQGIDAKGEIPSPVNLPKGCYFSDRCPYATDRCGQEKPVLREVEPGHMAACHLL
;
A
#
# COMPACT_ATOMS: atom_id res chain seq x y z
N MET A 1 -1.02 26.29 14.37
CA MET A 1 -1.08 24.98 13.70
C MET A 1 0.25 24.81 12.99
N GLU A 2 1.15 23.98 13.53
CA GLU A 2 2.37 23.62 12.83
C GLU A 2 1.97 22.91 11.55
N THR A 3 2.35 23.43 10.38
CA THR A 3 2.20 22.77 9.09
C THR A 3 3.07 21.52 9.15
N SER A 4 2.48 20.34 9.37
CA SER A 4 3.25 19.11 9.44
C SER A 4 3.93 18.91 8.07
N GLU A 5 5.25 18.68 8.12
CA GLU A 5 6.11 18.52 6.95
C GLU A 5 5.66 17.32 6.10
N THR A 6 5.48 17.53 4.80
CA THR A 6 5.17 16.44 3.84
C THR A 6 6.42 15.55 3.69
N LEU A 7 6.28 14.28 4.02
CA LEU A 7 7.36 13.29 3.94
C LEU A 7 7.40 12.63 2.57
N ILE A 8 6.25 12.17 2.08
CA ILE A 8 6.07 11.53 0.77
C ILE A 8 5.04 12.32 -0.02
N GLU A 9 5.32 12.61 -1.28
CA GLU A 9 4.39 13.19 -2.21
C GLU A 9 4.37 12.38 -3.51
N VAL A 10 3.20 11.94 -3.93
CA VAL A 10 2.95 11.17 -5.14
C VAL A 10 2.15 12.03 -6.09
N LYS A 11 2.68 12.26 -7.31
CA LYS A 11 2.09 13.17 -8.31
C LYS A 11 1.84 12.43 -9.62
N ASN A 12 0.58 12.27 -9.98
CA ASN A 12 0.12 11.72 -11.26
C ASN A 12 0.83 10.41 -11.64
N VAL A 13 1.08 9.55 -10.64
CA VAL A 13 1.83 8.30 -10.85
C VAL A 13 0.98 7.31 -11.62
N CYS A 14 1.58 6.77 -12.70
CA CYS A 14 1.05 5.66 -13.47
C CYS A 14 2.02 4.48 -13.43
N GLN A 15 1.48 3.27 -13.41
CA GLN A 15 2.25 2.03 -13.53
C GLN A 15 1.56 1.08 -14.47
N GLU A 16 2.26 0.74 -15.54
CA GLU A 16 1.79 -0.17 -16.57
C GLU A 16 2.67 -1.40 -16.66
N PHE A 17 2.07 -2.54 -17.00
CA PHE A 17 2.79 -3.77 -17.26
C PHE A 17 2.43 -4.28 -18.65
N HIS A 18 3.43 -4.40 -19.51
CA HIS A 18 3.28 -4.99 -20.85
C HIS A 18 3.28 -6.51 -20.74
N LEU A 19 2.15 -7.13 -21.04
CA LEU A 19 2.03 -8.59 -21.14
C LEU A 19 2.58 -9.05 -22.51
N THR A 20 3.91 -8.96 -22.70
CA THR A 20 4.57 -9.46 -23.89
C THR A 20 4.54 -10.99 -23.90
N LYS A 21 3.62 -11.57 -24.63
CA LYS A 21 3.79 -12.92 -25.13
C LYS A 21 4.92 -12.87 -26.16
N GLY A 22 5.77 -13.92 -26.24
CA GLY A 22 6.90 -13.96 -27.17
C GLY A 22 6.51 -13.52 -28.60
N LEU A 23 7.45 -12.96 -29.35
CA LEU A 23 7.24 -12.30 -30.66
C LEU A 23 6.28 -13.03 -31.63
N LEU A 24 6.24 -14.36 -31.61
CA LEU A 24 5.34 -15.17 -32.41
C LEU A 24 3.90 -15.28 -31.89
N GLN A 25 3.68 -15.06 -30.58
CA GLN A 25 2.35 -15.15 -29.95
C GLN A 25 1.61 -13.80 -29.89
N SER A 26 2.32 -12.69 -30.12
CA SER A 26 1.75 -11.33 -30.19
C SER A 26 1.24 -10.94 -31.57
N LEU A 27 1.49 -11.77 -32.60
CA LEU A 27 1.06 -11.52 -33.98
C LEU A 27 -0.29 -12.18 -34.25
N ARG A 28 -1.33 -11.36 -34.42
CA ARG A 28 -2.66 -11.78 -34.85
C ARG A 28 -2.91 -11.33 -36.28
N PHE A 29 -3.44 -12.25 -37.10
CA PHE A 29 -3.90 -11.92 -38.46
C PHE A 29 -5.29 -11.28 -38.36
N GLU A 30 -5.39 -9.99 -38.62
CA GLU A 30 -6.66 -9.29 -38.71
C GLU A 30 -6.76 -8.56 -40.06
N LYS A 31 -7.80 -8.86 -40.83
CA LYS A 31 -8.06 -8.27 -42.16
C LYS A 31 -6.85 -8.30 -43.12
N GLY A 32 -6.06 -9.39 -43.13
CA GLY A 32 -4.92 -9.55 -44.03
C GLY A 32 -3.64 -8.81 -43.62
N LYS A 33 -3.59 -8.21 -42.41
CA LYS A 33 -2.40 -7.58 -41.86
C LYS A 33 -2.01 -8.25 -40.54
N LEU A 34 -0.71 -8.42 -40.32
CA LEU A 34 -0.16 -8.83 -39.01
C LEU A 34 -0.26 -7.62 -38.06
N VAL A 35 -1.14 -7.70 -37.05
CA VAL A 35 -1.30 -6.72 -36.03
C VAL A 35 -0.64 -7.26 -34.75
N LYS A 36 0.23 -6.46 -34.14
CA LYS A 36 0.84 -6.78 -32.84
C LYS A 36 -0.14 -6.39 -31.73
N GLU A 37 -0.68 -7.37 -31.02
CA GLU A 37 -1.58 -7.14 -29.89
C GLU A 37 -0.72 -6.98 -28.61
N ASP A 38 -0.35 -5.76 -28.25
CA ASP A 38 0.26 -5.44 -26.97
C ASP A 38 -0.85 -5.31 -25.92
N LYS A 39 -0.97 -6.30 -25.04
CA LYS A 39 -1.86 -6.20 -23.87
C LYS A 39 -1.12 -5.47 -22.76
N VAL A 40 -1.61 -4.30 -22.39
CA VAL A 40 -1.09 -3.50 -21.30
C VAL A 40 -2.04 -3.61 -20.11
N VAL A 41 -1.49 -3.94 -18.94
CA VAL A 41 -2.20 -3.88 -17.67
C VAL A 41 -1.94 -2.52 -17.05
N HIS A 42 -2.96 -1.71 -16.92
CA HIS A 42 -2.92 -0.40 -16.26
C HIS A 42 -3.16 -0.58 -14.77
N ALA A 43 -2.10 -0.88 -14.02
CA ALA A 43 -2.21 -1.22 -12.60
C ALA A 43 -2.36 0.00 -11.69
N VAL A 44 -1.78 1.15 -12.08
CA VAL A 44 -1.92 2.44 -11.38
C VAL A 44 -2.16 3.52 -12.43
N ASN A 45 -3.17 4.35 -12.21
CA ASN A 45 -3.68 5.29 -13.20
C ASN A 45 -3.89 6.68 -12.58
N ASP A 46 -2.91 7.56 -12.75
CA ASP A 46 -2.99 8.96 -12.35
C ASP A 46 -3.27 9.13 -10.85
N VAL A 47 -2.46 8.47 -10.03
CA VAL A 47 -2.59 8.50 -8.58
C VAL A 47 -1.78 9.64 -7.99
N SER A 48 -2.44 10.46 -7.18
CA SER A 48 -1.82 11.60 -6.47
C SER A 48 -2.29 11.63 -5.01
N PHE A 49 -1.34 11.70 -4.07
CA PHE A 49 -1.59 11.89 -2.64
C PHE A 49 -0.30 12.33 -1.93
N GLU A 50 -0.44 12.78 -0.71
CA GLU A 50 0.69 13.11 0.17
C GLU A 50 0.58 12.37 1.51
N ILE A 51 1.72 12.10 2.13
CA ILE A 51 1.83 11.55 3.47
C ILE A 51 2.68 12.51 4.31
N LYS A 52 2.13 12.93 5.43
CA LYS A 52 2.81 13.84 6.36
C LYS A 52 3.67 13.05 7.34
N LYS A 53 4.64 13.71 7.93
CA LYS A 53 5.50 13.11 8.96
C LYS A 53 4.66 12.68 10.18
N GLY A 54 4.85 11.43 10.62
CA GLY A 54 4.10 10.83 11.73
C GLY A 54 2.68 10.38 11.37
N GLU A 55 2.24 10.53 10.11
CA GLU A 55 0.90 10.15 9.64
C GLU A 55 0.79 8.67 9.30
N VAL A 56 -0.37 8.09 9.55
CA VAL A 56 -0.81 6.80 8.97
C VAL A 56 -1.80 7.10 7.85
N PHE A 57 -1.33 7.05 6.61
CA PHE A 57 -2.17 7.12 5.43
C PHE A 57 -2.49 5.71 4.94
N SER A 58 -3.77 5.37 4.80
CA SER A 58 -4.19 4.04 4.35
C SER A 58 -4.70 4.05 2.91
N LEU A 59 -4.38 3.02 2.13
CA LEU A 59 -5.01 2.71 0.85
C LEU A 59 -5.93 1.51 1.00
N VAL A 60 -7.21 1.69 0.66
CA VAL A 60 -8.25 0.66 0.72
C VAL A 60 -8.91 0.44 -0.63
N GLY A 61 -9.55 -0.70 -0.83
CA GLY A 61 -10.26 -1.07 -2.05
C GLY A 61 -10.26 -2.57 -2.28
N GLU A 62 -11.01 -3.02 -3.28
CA GLU A 62 -11.13 -4.44 -3.63
C GLU A 62 -9.78 -5.06 -4.03
N SER A 63 -9.66 -6.39 -3.94
CA SER A 63 -8.45 -7.10 -4.36
C SER A 63 -8.16 -6.82 -5.85
N GLY A 64 -6.87 -6.62 -6.18
CA GLY A 64 -6.43 -6.33 -7.55
C GLY A 64 -6.65 -4.87 -8.01
N CYS A 65 -7.16 -3.95 -7.18
CA CYS A 65 -7.36 -2.55 -7.57
C CYS A 65 -6.08 -1.71 -7.69
N GLY A 66 -4.87 -2.26 -7.43
CA GLY A 66 -3.59 -1.58 -7.63
C GLY A 66 -2.86 -1.13 -6.36
N LYS A 67 -3.39 -1.35 -5.15
CA LYS A 67 -2.80 -0.89 -3.86
C LYS A 67 -1.34 -1.31 -3.67
N SER A 68 -1.05 -2.61 -3.73
CA SER A 68 0.32 -3.13 -3.55
C SER A 68 1.26 -2.68 -4.67
N THR A 69 0.74 -2.48 -5.89
CA THR A 69 1.52 -1.91 -7.00
C THR A 69 1.87 -0.46 -6.70
N THR A 70 0.91 0.36 -6.26
CA THR A 70 1.15 1.74 -5.83
C THR A 70 2.21 1.79 -4.73
N ALA A 71 2.08 0.96 -3.70
CA ALA A 71 3.06 0.88 -2.61
C ALA A 71 4.47 0.56 -3.10
N ARG A 72 4.61 -0.45 -3.97
CA ARG A 72 5.91 -0.83 -4.54
C ARG A 72 6.50 0.25 -5.45
N THR A 73 5.66 1.02 -6.13
CA THR A 73 6.08 2.17 -6.93
C THR A 73 6.54 3.32 -6.03
N VAL A 74 5.81 3.62 -4.95
CA VAL A 74 6.18 4.67 -3.98
C VAL A 74 7.54 4.40 -3.33
N ILE A 75 7.83 3.15 -2.95
CA ILE A 75 9.14 2.80 -2.38
C ILE A 75 10.21 2.54 -3.45
N ARG A 76 9.88 2.74 -4.73
CA ARG A 76 10.81 2.51 -5.85
C ARG A 76 11.33 1.07 -5.95
N LEU A 77 10.51 0.08 -5.57
CA LEU A 77 10.70 -1.33 -5.96
C LEU A 77 10.27 -1.55 -7.41
N LEU A 78 9.31 -0.73 -7.87
CA LEU A 78 8.92 -0.60 -9.27
C LEU A 78 9.24 0.84 -9.71
N GLU A 79 9.78 1.00 -10.90
CA GLU A 79 9.96 2.30 -11.53
C GLU A 79 8.63 2.76 -12.11
N PRO A 80 8.12 3.97 -11.79
CA PRO A 80 6.87 4.45 -12.35
C PRO A 80 6.96 4.60 -13.87
N THR A 81 5.91 4.23 -14.59
CA THR A 81 5.82 4.45 -16.04
C THR A 81 5.76 5.95 -16.34
N SER A 82 5.08 6.72 -15.49
CA SER A 82 5.05 8.19 -15.53
C SER A 82 4.64 8.76 -14.18
N GLY A 83 4.74 10.08 -14.04
CA GLY A 83 4.48 10.79 -12.79
C GLY A 83 5.72 10.87 -11.89
N GLN A 84 5.52 11.35 -10.67
CA GLN A 84 6.61 11.62 -9.73
C GLN A 84 6.34 11.08 -8.34
N VAL A 85 7.40 10.58 -7.70
CA VAL A 85 7.44 10.27 -6.27
C VAL A 85 8.52 11.13 -5.63
N LEU A 86 8.11 11.98 -4.70
CA LEU A 86 9.02 12.84 -3.97
C LEU A 86 9.14 12.37 -2.52
N TYR A 87 10.38 12.30 -2.03
CA TYR A 87 10.72 12.08 -0.64
C TYR A 87 11.33 13.37 -0.07
N LYS A 88 10.65 13.99 0.90
CA LYS A 88 11.06 15.31 1.46
C LYS A 88 11.33 16.34 0.35
N GLY A 89 10.42 16.43 -0.63
CA GLY A 89 10.51 17.35 -1.77
C GLY A 89 11.54 16.98 -2.84
N LYS A 90 12.31 15.90 -2.69
CA LYS A 90 13.27 15.43 -3.70
C LYS A 90 12.65 14.33 -4.55
N ASP A 91 12.67 14.51 -5.86
CA ASP A 91 12.18 13.51 -6.81
C ASP A 91 13.10 12.28 -6.82
N ILE A 92 12.51 11.11 -6.54
CA ILE A 92 13.19 9.82 -6.53
C ILE A 92 12.72 8.90 -7.66
N SER A 93 11.85 9.38 -8.56
CA SER A 93 11.11 8.57 -9.54
C SER A 93 12.00 7.78 -10.51
N HIS A 94 13.13 8.35 -10.90
CA HIS A 94 14.02 7.76 -11.90
C HIS A 94 15.49 7.67 -11.44
N LEU A 95 15.71 7.75 -10.12
CA LEU A 95 17.06 7.58 -9.56
C LEU A 95 17.59 6.17 -9.81
N GLY A 96 18.86 6.07 -10.15
CA GLY A 96 19.58 4.81 -10.31
C GLY A 96 19.76 4.07 -8.98
N PRO A 97 20.17 2.77 -9.02
CA PRO A 97 20.29 1.95 -7.81
C PRO A 97 21.21 2.55 -6.73
N ASN A 98 22.34 3.15 -7.13
CA ASN A 98 23.29 3.76 -6.20
C ASN A 98 22.74 5.05 -5.57
N GLU A 99 22.00 5.84 -6.34
CA GLU A 99 21.38 7.07 -5.87
C GLU A 99 20.19 6.78 -4.93
N LEU A 100 19.52 5.63 -5.12
CA LEU A 100 18.42 5.17 -4.26
C LEU A 100 18.91 4.60 -2.92
N LEU A 101 20.19 4.24 -2.79
CA LEU A 101 20.69 3.55 -1.59
C LEU A 101 20.47 4.33 -0.28
N PRO A 102 20.67 5.66 -0.19
CA PRO A 102 20.34 6.43 1.00
C PRO A 102 18.84 6.36 1.38
N TYR A 103 17.97 6.39 0.36
CA TYR A 103 16.51 6.33 0.57
C TYR A 103 16.06 4.94 1.00
N ARG A 104 16.74 3.85 0.58
CA ARG A 104 16.47 2.49 1.04
C ARG A 104 16.63 2.32 2.55
N LYS A 105 17.51 3.10 3.18
CA LYS A 105 17.63 3.14 4.64
C LYS A 105 16.43 3.83 5.29
N SER A 106 15.96 4.92 4.71
CA SER A 106 14.90 5.75 5.28
C SER A 106 13.48 5.23 5.01
N MET A 107 13.32 4.43 3.94
CA MET A 107 12.04 3.87 3.52
C MET A 107 12.11 2.34 3.52
N GLN A 108 11.25 1.70 4.29
CA GLN A 108 11.21 0.25 4.44
C GLN A 108 9.84 -0.33 4.11
N MET A 109 9.78 -1.64 3.89
CA MET A 109 8.53 -2.34 3.58
C MET A 109 8.35 -3.58 4.44
N ILE A 110 7.16 -3.71 5.02
CA ILE A 110 6.67 -4.93 5.66
C ILE A 110 5.75 -5.60 4.63
N PHE A 111 6.09 -6.82 4.23
CA PHE A 111 5.41 -7.54 3.16
C PHE A 111 4.21 -8.34 3.67
N GLN A 112 3.26 -8.59 2.78
CA GLN A 112 2.03 -9.35 3.01
C GLN A 112 2.32 -10.80 3.44
N ASP A 113 3.25 -11.47 2.76
CA ASP A 113 3.60 -12.86 3.06
C ASP A 113 4.91 -12.93 3.87
N PRO A 114 4.81 -13.24 5.18
CA PRO A 114 5.99 -13.35 6.02
C PRO A 114 6.85 -14.57 5.68
N TYR A 115 6.32 -15.57 4.94
CA TYR A 115 7.09 -16.72 4.47
C TYR A 115 7.98 -16.35 3.29
N ALA A 116 7.40 -15.74 2.26
CA ALA A 116 8.13 -15.35 1.06
C ALA A 116 9.13 -14.21 1.30
N SER A 117 8.89 -13.40 2.34
CA SER A 117 9.72 -12.21 2.63
C SER A 117 11.03 -12.52 3.38
N LEU A 118 11.16 -13.69 4.00
CA LEU A 118 12.34 -14.09 4.79
C LEU A 118 13.09 -15.22 4.08
N ASN A 119 14.43 -15.09 4.00
CA ASN A 119 15.25 -16.17 3.47
C ASN A 119 15.23 -17.39 4.43
N PRO A 120 14.65 -18.55 4.03
CA PRO A 120 14.50 -19.71 4.93
C PRO A 120 15.83 -20.36 5.31
N ARG A 121 16.92 -20.03 4.61
CA ARG A 121 18.27 -20.56 4.84
C ARG A 121 19.11 -19.70 5.78
N GLN A 122 18.65 -18.51 6.12
CA GLN A 122 19.32 -17.60 7.06
C GLN A 122 18.72 -17.74 8.46
N ARG A 123 19.53 -17.54 9.50
CA ARG A 123 19.04 -17.44 10.88
C ARG A 123 18.38 -16.07 11.10
N VAL A 124 17.48 -15.98 12.06
CA VAL A 124 16.78 -14.73 12.38
C VAL A 124 17.77 -13.60 12.71
N ALA A 125 18.83 -13.89 13.47
CA ALA A 125 19.88 -12.89 13.72
C ALA A 125 20.51 -12.36 12.43
N ASP A 126 20.84 -13.26 11.49
CA ASP A 126 21.49 -12.86 10.23
C ASP A 126 20.57 -11.97 9.39
N ILE A 127 19.26 -12.30 9.31
CA ILE A 127 18.24 -11.51 8.59
C ILE A 127 18.15 -10.08 9.15
N ILE A 128 18.24 -9.89 10.47
CA ILE A 128 18.11 -8.57 11.12
C ILE A 128 19.46 -7.83 11.09
N MET A 129 20.59 -8.54 11.20
CA MET A 129 21.92 -7.94 11.20
C MET A 129 22.37 -7.50 9.80
N GLU A 130 21.94 -8.19 8.74
CA GLU A 130 22.32 -7.88 7.36
C GLU A 130 22.07 -6.42 7.00
N PRO A 131 20.88 -5.83 7.15
CA PRO A 131 20.67 -4.41 6.84
C PRO A 131 21.45 -3.47 7.75
N LEU A 132 21.71 -3.82 9.01
CA LEU A 132 22.54 -3.01 9.91
C LEU A 132 23.98 -2.88 9.41
N LEU A 133 24.56 -3.99 8.97
CA LEU A 133 25.93 -4.03 8.44
C LEU A 133 25.99 -3.40 7.04
N PHE A 134 25.04 -3.73 6.16
CA PHE A 134 24.99 -3.22 4.80
C PHE A 134 24.90 -1.68 4.74
N HIS A 135 24.07 -1.08 5.58
CA HIS A 135 23.92 0.38 5.64
C HIS A 135 24.93 1.08 6.58
N GLY A 136 25.89 0.33 7.12
CA GLY A 136 26.93 0.89 7.99
C GLY A 136 26.43 1.45 9.32
N ILE A 137 25.25 1.00 9.78
CA ILE A 137 24.65 1.39 11.06
C ILE A 137 25.39 0.73 12.22
N ALA A 138 25.83 -0.52 12.02
CA ALA A 138 26.76 -1.22 12.88
C ALA A 138 28.08 -1.43 12.13
N LYS A 139 29.19 -1.16 12.81
CA LYS A 139 30.54 -1.28 12.22
C LYS A 139 31.12 -2.69 12.38
N THR A 140 30.68 -3.41 13.38
CA THR A 140 31.13 -4.78 13.68
C THR A 140 29.94 -5.74 13.80
N LYS A 141 30.22 -7.04 13.71
CA LYS A 141 29.19 -8.08 13.91
C LYS A 141 28.68 -8.09 15.35
N GLU A 142 29.53 -7.79 16.30
CA GLU A 142 29.19 -7.72 17.73
C GLU A 142 28.19 -6.59 17.97
N GLU A 143 28.45 -5.39 17.46
CA GLU A 143 27.53 -4.25 17.53
C GLU A 143 26.19 -4.58 16.84
N ALA A 144 26.23 -5.19 15.65
CA ALA A 144 25.03 -5.60 14.94
C ALA A 144 24.22 -6.62 15.74
N ARG A 145 24.89 -7.54 16.44
CA ARG A 145 24.25 -8.54 17.29
C ARG A 145 23.57 -7.92 18.52
N GLU A 146 24.21 -7.01 19.20
CA GLU A 146 23.61 -6.28 20.34
C GLU A 146 22.34 -5.53 19.91
N ARG A 147 22.42 -4.79 18.80
CA ARG A 147 21.26 -4.10 18.23
C ARG A 147 20.14 -5.08 17.82
N CYS A 148 20.50 -6.21 17.21
CA CYS A 148 19.57 -7.27 16.86
C CYS A 148 18.81 -7.79 18.09
N MET A 149 19.49 -8.06 19.22
CA MET A 149 18.85 -8.53 20.46
C MET A 149 17.88 -7.49 21.01
N SER A 150 18.26 -6.21 21.00
CA SER A 150 17.37 -5.11 21.41
C SER A 150 16.12 -5.03 20.54
N ILE A 151 16.26 -5.12 19.20
CA ILE A 151 15.13 -5.06 18.26
C ILE A 151 14.21 -6.27 18.45
N LEU A 152 14.76 -7.49 18.62
CA LEU A 152 13.96 -8.70 18.89
C LEU A 152 13.08 -8.54 20.13
N ALA A 153 13.64 -8.01 21.22
CA ALA A 153 12.89 -7.76 22.45
C ALA A 153 11.74 -6.76 22.21
N ARG A 154 11.95 -5.69 21.43
CA ARG A 154 10.93 -4.68 21.09
C ARG A 154 9.75 -5.27 20.31
N VAL A 155 10.01 -6.21 19.40
CA VAL A 155 8.93 -6.90 18.67
C VAL A 155 8.33 -8.08 19.44
N GLY A 156 8.71 -8.26 20.72
CA GLY A 156 8.19 -9.33 21.59
C GLY A 156 8.71 -10.73 21.27
N LEU A 157 9.91 -10.82 20.70
CA LEU A 157 10.63 -12.08 20.49
C LEU A 157 11.75 -12.23 21.51
N ARG A 158 11.97 -13.46 22.00
CA ARG A 158 13.02 -13.72 22.97
C ARG A 158 14.39 -13.75 22.30
N PRO A 159 15.46 -13.15 22.88
CA PRO A 159 16.81 -13.14 22.31
C PRO A 159 17.36 -14.53 22.00
N GLU A 160 16.99 -15.57 22.76
CA GLU A 160 17.43 -16.95 22.55
C GLU A 160 16.91 -17.53 21.23
N GLN A 161 15.87 -16.93 20.65
CA GLN A 161 15.30 -17.33 19.37
C GLN A 161 16.12 -16.82 18.17
N ALA A 162 17.07 -15.90 18.35
CA ALA A 162 17.89 -15.31 17.31
C ALA A 162 18.67 -16.32 16.45
N GLY A 163 19.06 -17.44 17.05
CA GLY A 163 19.78 -18.54 16.37
C GLY A 163 18.91 -19.46 15.54
N ARG A 164 17.57 -19.35 15.61
CA ARG A 164 16.63 -20.20 14.89
C ARG A 164 16.42 -19.74 13.45
N TYR A 165 15.87 -20.65 12.63
CA TYR A 165 15.49 -20.39 11.25
C TYR A 165 14.00 -19.98 11.14
N PRO A 166 13.59 -19.20 10.12
CA PRO A 166 12.20 -18.74 9.96
C PRO A 166 11.14 -19.85 9.99
N HIS A 167 11.43 -21.03 9.44
CA HIS A 167 10.51 -22.16 9.44
C HIS A 167 10.19 -22.73 10.84
N GLN A 168 10.96 -22.37 11.86
CA GLN A 168 10.76 -22.79 13.26
C GLN A 168 9.85 -21.84 14.05
N PHE A 169 9.22 -20.87 13.38
CA PHE A 169 8.35 -19.85 13.98
C PHE A 169 6.93 -19.94 13.43
N SER A 170 5.95 -19.51 14.23
CA SER A 170 4.56 -19.32 13.78
C SER A 170 4.45 -18.16 12.79
N GLY A 171 3.32 -18.05 12.08
CA GLY A 171 3.04 -16.95 11.15
C GLY A 171 3.20 -15.57 11.79
N GLY A 172 2.60 -15.35 12.96
CA GLY A 172 2.71 -14.10 13.69
C GLY A 172 4.13 -13.80 14.18
N GLN A 173 4.90 -14.84 14.58
CA GLN A 173 6.31 -14.65 14.95
C GLN A 173 7.17 -14.29 13.73
N ARG A 174 6.90 -14.87 12.55
CA ARG A 174 7.60 -14.48 11.30
C ARG A 174 7.27 -13.06 10.91
N GLN A 175 6.04 -12.64 11.09
CA GLN A 175 5.66 -11.23 10.84
C GLN A 175 6.44 -10.30 11.77
N ARG A 176 6.60 -10.64 13.06
CA ARG A 176 7.44 -9.90 13.99
C ARG A 176 8.92 -9.84 13.56
N ILE A 177 9.45 -10.90 12.95
CA ILE A 177 10.80 -10.90 12.37
C ILE A 177 10.87 -9.95 11.17
N GLY A 178 9.86 -9.94 10.29
CA GLY A 178 9.76 -9.00 9.17
C GLY A 178 9.71 -7.54 9.62
N ILE A 179 8.94 -7.26 10.68
CA ILE A 179 8.87 -5.95 11.32
C ILE A 179 10.25 -5.58 11.93
N ALA A 180 10.88 -6.51 12.65
CA ALA A 180 12.21 -6.30 13.23
C ALA A 180 13.27 -5.95 12.17
N ARG A 181 13.24 -6.64 11.02
CA ARG A 181 14.13 -6.35 9.88
C ARG A 181 13.91 -4.95 9.34
N ALA A 182 12.66 -4.53 9.16
CA ALA A 182 12.33 -3.19 8.68
C ALA A 182 12.81 -2.10 9.67
N LEU A 183 12.64 -2.32 10.97
CA LEU A 183 13.06 -1.39 12.01
C LEU A 183 14.58 -1.31 12.20
N ALA A 184 15.34 -2.31 11.78
CA ALA A 184 16.78 -2.40 12.02
C ALA A 184 17.54 -1.16 11.52
N VAL A 185 17.09 -0.56 10.42
CA VAL A 185 17.72 0.61 9.81
C VAL A 185 17.21 1.95 10.33
N ASN A 186 16.30 1.95 11.31
CA ASN A 186 15.66 3.14 11.87
C ASN A 186 15.00 4.02 10.78
N PRO A 187 14.00 3.49 10.06
CA PRO A 187 13.37 4.17 8.93
C PRO A 187 12.53 5.37 9.40
N GLU A 188 12.28 6.33 8.49
CA GLU A 188 11.33 7.43 8.70
C GLU A 188 9.95 7.11 8.09
N PHE A 189 9.93 6.19 7.13
CA PHE A 189 8.72 5.80 6.41
C PHE A 189 8.66 4.28 6.24
N ILE A 190 7.52 3.69 6.57
CA ILE A 190 7.27 2.26 6.40
C ILE A 190 6.03 2.03 5.56
N ILE A 191 6.14 1.20 4.56
CA ILE A 191 4.99 0.64 3.85
C ILE A 191 4.63 -0.68 4.50
N ALA A 192 3.39 -0.80 4.98
CA ALA A 192 2.81 -2.03 5.51
C ALA A 192 1.81 -2.58 4.48
N ASP A 193 2.26 -3.51 3.63
CA ASP A 193 1.44 -4.13 2.58
C ASP A 193 0.70 -5.34 3.15
N GLU A 194 -0.55 -5.15 3.53
CA GLU A 194 -1.44 -6.17 4.16
C GLU A 194 -0.75 -6.96 5.29
N PRO A 195 -0.15 -6.30 6.29
CA PRO A 195 0.78 -6.95 7.23
C PRO A 195 0.14 -7.99 8.14
N VAL A 196 -1.19 -8.13 8.13
CA VAL A 196 -1.95 -9.03 9.00
C VAL A 196 -2.87 -9.99 8.25
N SER A 197 -2.98 -9.89 6.92
CA SER A 197 -3.96 -10.65 6.12
C SER A 197 -3.83 -12.18 6.20
N ALA A 198 -2.63 -12.69 6.43
CA ALA A 198 -2.34 -14.12 6.52
C ALA A 198 -2.33 -14.67 7.96
N LEU A 199 -2.85 -13.90 8.93
CA LEU A 199 -2.78 -14.23 10.35
C LEU A 199 -4.18 -14.44 10.96
N ASP A 200 -4.26 -15.22 12.03
CA ASP A 200 -5.48 -15.38 12.83
C ASP A 200 -5.89 -14.06 13.50
N VAL A 201 -7.18 -13.83 13.69
CA VAL A 201 -7.76 -12.57 14.19
C VAL A 201 -7.11 -12.09 15.50
N SER A 202 -6.87 -13.01 16.45
CA SER A 202 -6.23 -12.66 17.73
C SER A 202 -4.77 -12.21 17.56
N ILE A 203 -4.05 -12.78 16.61
CA ILE A 203 -2.67 -12.39 16.26
C ILE A 203 -2.65 -11.10 15.47
N GLN A 204 -3.64 -10.87 14.59
CA GLN A 204 -3.80 -9.59 13.87
C GLN A 204 -3.81 -8.41 14.82
N ALA A 205 -4.68 -8.45 15.86
CA ALA A 205 -4.78 -7.39 16.86
C ALA A 205 -3.44 -7.12 17.57
N GLN A 206 -2.69 -8.18 17.92
CA GLN A 206 -1.38 -8.04 18.56
C GLN A 206 -0.35 -7.40 17.63
N ILE A 207 -0.34 -7.73 16.33
CA ILE A 207 0.57 -7.12 15.36
C ILE A 207 0.21 -5.67 15.08
N LEU A 208 -1.08 -5.34 14.99
CA LEU A 208 -1.55 -3.96 14.80
C LEU A 208 -1.16 -3.07 15.98
N ASN A 209 -1.40 -3.52 17.22
CA ASN A 209 -0.96 -2.78 18.41
C ASN A 209 0.56 -2.59 18.42
N LEU A 210 1.32 -3.65 18.13
CA LEU A 210 2.78 -3.55 18.01
C LEU A 210 3.21 -2.49 16.97
N LEU A 211 2.57 -2.45 15.78
CA LEU A 211 2.89 -1.46 14.74
C LEU A 211 2.59 -0.03 15.20
N MET A 212 1.50 0.18 15.96
CA MET A 212 1.14 1.50 16.49
C MET A 212 2.08 1.91 17.64
N ASP A 213 2.38 1.02 18.57
CA ASP A 213 3.34 1.28 19.66
C ASP A 213 4.72 1.67 19.10
N LEU A 214 5.19 0.95 18.08
CA LEU A 214 6.45 1.23 17.41
C LEU A 214 6.41 2.57 16.65
N LYS A 215 5.27 2.91 16.01
CA LYS A 215 5.09 4.23 15.36
C LYS A 215 5.25 5.36 16.38
N ASP A 216 4.61 5.21 17.52
CA ASP A 216 4.65 6.25 18.59
C ASP A 216 6.05 6.35 19.21
N GLU A 217 6.74 5.20 19.41
CA GLU A 217 8.11 5.18 19.95
C GLU A 217 9.13 5.81 19.01
N PHE A 218 9.06 5.51 17.70
CA PHE A 218 10.06 5.91 16.69
C PHE A 218 9.62 7.10 15.84
N ASN A 219 8.36 7.54 15.95
CA ASN A 219 7.79 8.66 15.18
C ASN A 219 7.98 8.56 13.66
N PHE A 220 7.80 7.36 13.10
CA PHE A 220 7.79 7.17 11.65
C PHE A 220 6.37 7.25 11.07
N SER A 221 6.28 7.41 9.75
CA SER A 221 5.03 7.49 9.01
C SER A 221 4.71 6.17 8.31
N TYR A 222 3.42 5.89 8.12
CA TYR A 222 2.97 4.70 7.39
C TYR A 222 2.24 5.02 6.09
N LEU A 223 2.54 4.22 5.04
CA LEU A 223 1.56 3.88 4.02
C LEU A 223 1.03 2.48 4.35
N PHE A 224 -0.21 2.42 4.82
CA PHE A 224 -0.82 1.18 5.26
C PHE A 224 -1.79 0.65 4.21
N ILE A 225 -1.60 -0.57 3.73
CA ILE A 225 -2.52 -1.23 2.81
C ILE A 225 -3.30 -2.28 3.56
N ALA A 226 -4.62 -2.22 3.47
CA ALA A 226 -5.50 -3.23 4.02
C ALA A 226 -6.73 -3.42 3.12
N HIS A 227 -7.31 -4.61 3.20
CA HIS A 227 -8.63 -4.91 2.67
C HIS A 227 -9.70 -4.91 3.77
N ASP A 228 -9.32 -5.04 5.05
CA ASP A 228 -10.22 -4.98 6.20
C ASP A 228 -10.36 -3.53 6.68
N LEU A 229 -11.55 -2.98 6.47
CA LEU A 229 -11.89 -1.61 6.84
C LEU A 229 -11.99 -1.41 8.36
N SER A 230 -12.24 -2.47 9.14
CA SER A 230 -12.25 -2.39 10.60
C SER A 230 -10.86 -2.07 11.13
N VAL A 231 -9.83 -2.68 10.54
CA VAL A 231 -8.42 -2.38 10.82
C VAL A 231 -8.11 -0.93 10.47
N VAL A 232 -8.47 -0.49 9.27
CA VAL A 232 -8.22 0.86 8.76
C VAL A 232 -8.90 1.92 9.65
N ARG A 233 -10.14 1.70 10.06
CA ARG A 233 -10.87 2.58 10.98
C ARG A 233 -10.12 2.79 12.30
N HIS A 234 -9.41 1.77 12.77
CA HIS A 234 -8.68 1.83 14.03
C HIS A 234 -7.36 2.62 13.92
N ILE A 235 -6.55 2.34 12.89
CA ILE A 235 -5.16 2.79 12.84
C ILE A 235 -4.91 4.06 12.01
N SER A 236 -5.81 4.40 11.05
CA SER A 236 -5.53 5.45 10.06
C SER A 236 -5.81 6.84 10.61
N ASP A 237 -5.06 7.81 10.09
CA ASP A 237 -5.36 9.24 10.22
C ASP A 237 -6.17 9.70 9.00
N ARG A 238 -5.67 9.41 7.79
CA ARG A 238 -6.34 9.66 6.50
C ARG A 238 -6.33 8.40 5.66
N LEU A 239 -7.26 8.33 4.70
CA LEU A 239 -7.30 7.20 3.76
C LEU A 239 -7.68 7.62 2.35
N GLY A 240 -7.20 6.85 1.37
CA GLY A 240 -7.57 6.88 -0.03
C GLY A 240 -8.27 5.59 -0.44
N VAL A 241 -9.42 5.72 -1.09
CA VAL A 241 -10.19 4.61 -1.65
C VAL A 241 -9.79 4.42 -3.10
N MET A 242 -9.30 3.24 -3.43
CA MET A 242 -8.73 2.93 -4.74
C MET A 242 -9.61 1.96 -5.52
N TYR A 243 -9.90 2.29 -6.78
CA TYR A 243 -10.65 1.46 -7.71
C TYR A 243 -9.99 1.44 -9.08
N LEU A 244 -9.73 0.27 -9.67
CA LEU A 244 -9.07 0.08 -10.97
C LEU A 244 -7.87 1.02 -11.21
N GLY A 245 -6.93 1.02 -10.27
CA GLY A 245 -5.70 1.79 -10.38
C GLY A 245 -5.83 3.28 -10.06
N SER A 246 -7.01 3.82 -9.77
CA SER A 246 -7.21 5.25 -9.47
C SER A 246 -7.78 5.48 -8.08
N ILE A 247 -7.42 6.59 -7.43
CA ILE A 247 -8.07 7.06 -6.21
C ILE A 247 -9.40 7.69 -6.60
N VAL A 248 -10.49 7.18 -6.03
CA VAL A 248 -11.86 7.66 -6.29
C VAL A 248 -12.39 8.57 -5.18
N GLU A 249 -11.87 8.40 -3.96
CA GLU A 249 -12.20 9.23 -2.81
C GLU A 249 -11.05 9.24 -1.82
N MET A 250 -10.77 10.37 -1.18
CA MET A 250 -9.68 10.52 -0.21
C MET A 250 -10.03 11.58 0.82
N GLY A 251 -9.70 11.35 2.08
CA GLY A 251 -9.92 12.33 3.13
C GLY A 251 -9.53 11.84 4.51
N ASP A 252 -9.90 12.62 5.52
CA ASP A 252 -9.80 12.23 6.92
C ASP A 252 -10.64 10.99 7.22
N LYS A 253 -10.14 10.13 8.09
CA LYS A 253 -10.80 8.88 8.48
C LYS A 253 -12.24 9.12 8.94
N HIS A 254 -12.45 10.06 9.84
CA HIS A 254 -13.78 10.30 10.40
C HIS A 254 -14.76 10.73 9.30
N THR A 255 -14.35 11.65 8.43
CA THR A 255 -15.16 12.14 7.31
C THR A 255 -15.55 11.01 6.37
N LEU A 256 -14.61 10.17 5.93
CA LEU A 256 -14.94 9.09 5.00
C LEU A 256 -15.82 8.00 5.62
N PHE A 257 -15.65 7.68 6.90
CA PHE A 257 -16.49 6.68 7.57
C PHE A 257 -17.89 7.20 7.93
N THR A 258 -18.08 8.52 8.08
CA THR A 258 -19.38 9.11 8.43
C THR A 258 -20.13 9.66 7.22
N ASN A 259 -19.44 10.20 6.24
CA ASN A 259 -20.04 10.85 5.05
C ASN A 259 -19.31 10.47 3.75
N PRO A 260 -19.22 9.19 3.37
CA PRO A 260 -18.66 8.81 2.08
C PRO A 260 -19.54 9.35 0.95
N VAL A 261 -18.94 9.98 -0.06
CA VAL A 261 -19.68 10.63 -1.15
C VAL A 261 -19.64 9.84 -2.45
N HIS A 262 -18.53 9.14 -2.74
CA HIS A 262 -18.41 8.33 -3.95
C HIS A 262 -19.23 7.02 -3.82
N PRO A 263 -20.04 6.64 -4.82
CA PRO A 263 -20.87 5.44 -4.77
C PRO A 263 -20.08 4.15 -4.48
N TYR A 264 -18.89 3.99 -5.02
CA TYR A 264 -18.03 2.84 -4.72
C TYR A 264 -17.60 2.78 -3.25
N THR A 265 -17.24 3.93 -2.65
CA THR A 265 -16.88 3.99 -1.22
C THR A 265 -18.06 3.56 -0.36
N LYS A 266 -19.29 3.97 -0.72
CA LYS A 266 -20.52 3.57 -0.04
C LYS A 266 -20.72 2.05 -0.12
N VAL A 267 -20.56 1.46 -1.29
CA VAL A 267 -20.62 -0.01 -1.49
C VAL A 267 -19.57 -0.72 -0.64
N LEU A 268 -18.32 -0.26 -0.70
CA LEU A 268 -17.21 -0.86 0.04
C LEU A 268 -17.46 -0.83 1.56
N PHE A 269 -17.95 0.29 2.09
CA PHE A 269 -18.19 0.47 3.52
C PHE A 269 -19.46 -0.20 4.00
N ALA A 270 -20.49 -0.38 3.14
CA ALA A 270 -21.67 -1.16 3.45
C ALA A 270 -21.39 -2.65 3.70
N ALA A 271 -20.30 -3.17 3.11
CA ALA A 271 -19.87 -4.55 3.30
C ALA A 271 -19.18 -4.81 4.67
N VAL A 272 -18.94 -3.76 5.47
CA VAL A 272 -18.30 -3.91 6.80
C VAL A 272 -19.34 -4.37 7.83
N PRO A 273 -19.15 -5.54 8.47
CA PRO A 273 -20.01 -5.96 9.54
C PRO A 273 -19.87 -5.03 10.75
N THR A 274 -20.93 -4.36 11.13
CA THR A 274 -20.98 -3.55 12.35
C THR A 274 -21.68 -4.34 13.46
N VAL A 275 -20.96 -4.73 14.50
CA VAL A 275 -21.56 -5.42 15.65
C VAL A 275 -22.24 -4.38 16.54
N GLY A 276 -23.60 -4.40 16.56
CA GLY A 276 -24.39 -3.55 17.45
C GLY A 276 -24.63 -2.10 16.96
N GLU A 277 -24.05 -1.67 15.86
CA GLU A 277 -24.29 -0.37 15.24
C GLU A 277 -25.07 -0.51 13.93
N LYS A 278 -25.79 0.56 13.53
CA LYS A 278 -26.42 0.59 12.20
C LYS A 278 -25.34 0.56 11.13
N PRO A 279 -25.57 -0.14 9.97
CA PRO A 279 -24.66 -0.10 8.85
C PRO A 279 -24.28 1.35 8.50
N LEU A 280 -23.02 1.61 8.25
CA LEU A 280 -22.53 2.95 7.90
C LEU A 280 -23.25 3.52 6.68
N VAL A 281 -23.63 2.65 5.75
CA VAL A 281 -24.42 3.00 4.57
C VAL A 281 -25.44 1.90 4.31
N GLN A 282 -26.74 2.22 4.27
CA GLN A 282 -27.80 1.25 3.98
C GLN A 282 -28.08 1.17 2.47
N GLY A 283 -28.21 -0.03 1.95
CA GLY A 283 -28.94 -0.32 0.71
C GLY A 283 -28.26 0.06 -0.60
N ILE A 284 -26.91 0.06 -0.66
CA ILE A 284 -26.18 0.26 -1.92
C ILE A 284 -25.46 -1.04 -2.30
N ASP A 285 -25.97 -1.70 -3.34
CA ASP A 285 -25.34 -2.85 -3.96
C ASP A 285 -24.71 -2.46 -5.30
N ALA A 286 -23.45 -2.82 -5.50
CA ALA A 286 -22.79 -2.69 -6.80
C ALA A 286 -23.29 -3.79 -7.73
N LYS A 287 -23.54 -3.46 -8.99
CA LYS A 287 -23.95 -4.42 -10.02
C LYS A 287 -22.72 -5.00 -10.73
N GLY A 288 -22.80 -6.26 -11.16
CA GLY A 288 -21.79 -6.87 -12.05
C GLY A 288 -20.43 -7.14 -11.42
N GLU A 289 -19.48 -7.52 -12.28
CA GLU A 289 -18.12 -7.88 -11.91
C GLU A 289 -17.15 -6.70 -12.04
N ILE A 290 -15.96 -6.82 -11.44
CA ILE A 290 -14.89 -5.82 -11.56
C ILE A 290 -14.36 -5.87 -13.00
N PRO A 291 -14.31 -4.73 -13.73
CA PRO A 291 -13.75 -4.68 -15.07
C PRO A 291 -12.26 -5.07 -15.09
N SER A 292 -11.81 -5.53 -16.26
CA SER A 292 -10.41 -5.89 -16.45
C SER A 292 -9.49 -4.65 -16.49
N PRO A 293 -8.35 -4.64 -15.79
CA PRO A 293 -7.37 -3.55 -15.85
C PRO A 293 -6.63 -3.46 -17.21
N VAL A 294 -6.88 -4.40 -18.13
CA VAL A 294 -6.35 -4.37 -19.50
C VAL A 294 -7.18 -3.47 -20.40
N ASN A 295 -8.51 -3.49 -20.21
CA ASN A 295 -9.46 -2.72 -21.02
C ASN A 295 -10.21 -1.76 -20.10
N LEU A 296 -9.58 -0.66 -19.75
CA LEU A 296 -10.21 0.35 -18.90
C LEU A 296 -11.40 1.01 -19.61
N PRO A 297 -12.50 1.29 -18.90
CA PRO A 297 -13.59 2.12 -19.40
C PRO A 297 -13.08 3.50 -19.82
N LYS A 298 -13.67 4.09 -20.85
CA LYS A 298 -13.31 5.44 -21.31
C LYS A 298 -13.68 6.54 -20.32
N GLY A 299 -14.78 6.33 -19.61
CA GLY A 299 -15.31 7.27 -18.63
C GLY A 299 -14.94 6.93 -17.19
N CYS A 300 -15.91 7.08 -16.29
CA CYS A 300 -15.77 6.68 -14.90
C CYS A 300 -15.56 5.16 -14.81
N TYR A 301 -14.48 4.73 -14.17
CA TYR A 301 -14.14 3.29 -14.07
C TYR A 301 -15.18 2.47 -13.31
N PHE A 302 -15.97 3.13 -12.44
CA PHE A 302 -17.06 2.49 -11.69
C PHE A 302 -18.41 2.54 -12.40
N SER A 303 -18.55 3.18 -13.58
CA SER A 303 -19.82 3.41 -14.27
C SER A 303 -20.66 2.15 -14.45
N ASP A 304 -20.07 1.05 -14.88
CA ASP A 304 -20.79 -0.21 -15.17
C ASP A 304 -21.37 -0.89 -13.91
N ARG A 305 -20.80 -0.57 -12.73
CA ARG A 305 -21.23 -1.10 -11.44
C ARG A 305 -22.01 -0.08 -10.61
N CYS A 306 -22.02 1.19 -11.02
CA CYS A 306 -22.65 2.27 -10.28
C CYS A 306 -24.17 2.26 -10.44
N PRO A 307 -24.96 2.18 -9.34
CA PRO A 307 -26.41 2.26 -9.43
C PRO A 307 -26.93 3.63 -9.87
N TYR A 308 -26.10 4.68 -9.80
CA TYR A 308 -26.42 6.06 -10.12
C TYR A 308 -25.73 6.55 -11.42
N ALA A 309 -25.20 5.64 -12.25
CA ALA A 309 -24.48 6.00 -13.45
C ALA A 309 -25.38 6.80 -14.41
N THR A 310 -24.81 7.86 -14.99
CA THR A 310 -25.42 8.69 -16.05
C THR A 310 -24.65 8.50 -17.35
N ASP A 311 -25.19 8.98 -18.48
CA ASP A 311 -24.51 8.91 -19.79
C ASP A 311 -23.13 9.57 -19.77
N ARG A 312 -22.97 10.63 -19.01
CA ARG A 312 -21.68 11.31 -18.79
C ARG A 312 -20.65 10.39 -18.16
N CYS A 313 -21.07 9.55 -17.22
CA CYS A 313 -20.18 8.60 -16.54
C CYS A 313 -19.54 7.57 -17.50
N GLY A 314 -20.24 7.21 -18.58
CA GLY A 314 -19.70 6.30 -19.61
C GLY A 314 -18.72 6.99 -20.59
N GLN A 315 -18.74 8.31 -20.68
CA GLN A 315 -18.03 9.08 -21.73
C GLN A 315 -16.80 9.82 -21.19
N GLU A 316 -16.87 10.32 -19.94
CA GLU A 316 -15.86 11.20 -19.36
C GLU A 316 -15.35 10.62 -18.02
N LYS A 317 -14.00 10.60 -17.83
CA LYS A 317 -13.39 10.25 -16.55
C LYS A 317 -13.54 11.42 -15.57
N PRO A 318 -14.16 11.21 -14.37
CA PRO A 318 -14.25 12.28 -13.38
C PRO A 318 -12.86 12.59 -12.80
N VAL A 319 -12.62 13.88 -12.56
CA VAL A 319 -11.39 14.37 -11.93
C VAL A 319 -11.54 14.32 -10.41
N LEU A 320 -10.49 13.93 -9.70
CA LEU A 320 -10.43 14.02 -8.24
C LEU A 320 -10.42 15.49 -7.84
N ARG A 321 -11.45 15.95 -7.13
CA ARG A 321 -11.62 17.34 -6.71
C ARG A 321 -12.04 17.43 -5.26
N GLU A 322 -11.75 18.54 -4.63
CA GLU A 322 -12.18 18.83 -3.28
C GLU A 322 -13.69 19.09 -3.26
N VAL A 323 -14.41 18.35 -2.43
CA VAL A 323 -15.87 18.46 -2.24
C VAL A 323 -16.22 19.13 -0.91
N GLU A 324 -15.37 18.95 0.08
CA GLU A 324 -15.35 19.63 1.37
C GLU A 324 -13.89 19.82 1.79
N PRO A 325 -13.55 20.73 2.71
CA PRO A 325 -12.16 20.96 3.13
C PRO A 325 -11.46 19.65 3.54
N GLY A 326 -10.42 19.25 2.79
CA GLY A 326 -9.67 18.01 3.00
C GLY A 326 -10.36 16.74 2.53
N HIS A 327 -11.55 16.81 1.94
CA HIS A 327 -12.29 15.68 1.38
C HIS A 327 -12.33 15.76 -0.15
N MET A 328 -11.67 14.81 -0.80
CA MET A 328 -11.53 14.75 -2.26
C MET A 328 -12.37 13.60 -2.83
N ALA A 329 -13.06 13.82 -3.94
CA ALA A 329 -13.77 12.74 -4.64
C ALA A 329 -13.78 12.92 -6.16
N ALA A 330 -13.78 11.79 -6.89
CA ALA A 330 -13.82 11.72 -8.35
C ALA A 330 -15.19 11.18 -8.80
N CYS A 331 -16.22 12.02 -8.77
CA CYS A 331 -17.59 11.64 -9.15
C CYS A 331 -18.30 12.78 -9.89
N HIS A 332 -19.10 12.44 -10.93
CA HIS A 332 -19.88 13.42 -11.68
C HIS A 332 -21.19 13.83 -10.98
N LEU A 333 -21.59 13.11 -9.93
CA LEU A 333 -22.79 13.39 -9.15
C LEU A 333 -22.59 14.48 -8.08
N LEU A 334 -21.35 14.94 -7.90
CA LEU A 334 -20.94 15.92 -6.89
C LEU A 334 -20.82 17.32 -7.46
#